data_875061cdcf9b7386e68f88bcc872c34f
#
_entry.id   875061cdcf9b7386e68f88bcc872c34f
#
_cell.length_a   1.000
_cell.length_b   1.000
_cell.length_c   1.000
_cell.angle_alpha   90.00
_cell.angle_beta   90.00
_cell.angle_gamma   90.00
#
_symmetry.space_group_name_H-M   'P 1'
#
loop_
_entity.id
_entity.type
_entity.pdbx_description
1 polymer ?
#
loop_
_entity_poly.entity_id
_entity_poly.type
_entity_poly.pdbx_seq_one_letter_code
_entity_poly.pdbx_strand_id
1 'polypeptide(L)'
;MSEQIVLRCEDSLEGIFTALFDAFVCKNKMKAPYTDSISIAAGEGEMTLFAREIEVQTDAQKVQKTVYSIQSRLGYPVYDTLLHALCHFAEDRGTAVLGYLVRAFAQGRGISDQLADPFALRVMELSRKVGNELDKLLGFVRFQDLGSILVAQLAPKCNMVPLMMDCLLYTSDAADDL
;
A
#
# COMPACT_ATOMS: atom_id res chain seq x y z
N MET A 1 -15.76 20.50 -17.06
CA MET A 1 -14.96 20.27 -15.83
C MET A 1 -15.26 18.86 -15.38
N SER A 2 -14.27 17.98 -15.35
CA SER A 2 -14.45 16.62 -14.84
C SER A 2 -14.64 16.69 -13.32
N GLU A 3 -15.69 16.06 -12.81
CA GLU A 3 -15.94 15.95 -11.37
C GLU A 3 -14.78 15.19 -10.73
N GLN A 4 -14.10 15.78 -9.76
CA GLN A 4 -13.06 15.09 -8.98
C GLN A 4 -13.74 14.26 -7.89
N ILE A 5 -13.31 13.02 -7.73
CA ILE A 5 -13.79 12.09 -6.70
C ILE A 5 -12.65 11.77 -5.75
N VAL A 6 -12.89 11.94 -4.46
CA VAL A 6 -11.98 11.53 -3.39
C VAL A 6 -12.61 10.35 -2.66
N LEU A 7 -11.95 9.20 -2.68
CA LEU A 7 -12.31 8.04 -1.88
C LEU A 7 -11.60 8.14 -0.54
N ARG A 8 -12.34 8.45 0.52
CA ARG A 8 -11.81 8.53 1.87
C ARG A 8 -11.97 7.19 2.56
N CYS A 9 -10.87 6.65 3.07
CA CYS A 9 -10.85 5.35 3.75
C CYS A 9 -10.09 5.44 5.07
N GLU A 10 -10.24 4.39 5.89
CA GLU A 10 -9.42 4.21 7.08
C GLU A 10 -7.92 4.21 6.72
N ASP A 11 -7.09 4.79 7.61
CA ASP A 11 -5.62 4.79 7.48
C ASP A 11 -5.05 3.42 7.86
N SER A 12 -5.39 2.42 7.06
CA SER A 12 -4.96 1.03 7.18
C SER A 12 -4.73 0.44 5.79
N LEU A 13 -3.98 -0.66 5.71
CA LEU A 13 -3.78 -1.38 4.45
C LEU A 13 -5.12 -1.87 3.90
N GLU A 14 -5.96 -2.43 4.77
CA GLU A 14 -7.29 -2.94 4.43
C GLU A 14 -8.21 -1.83 3.90
N GLY A 15 -8.18 -0.65 4.54
CA GLY A 15 -8.91 0.52 4.09
C GLY A 15 -8.49 0.95 2.69
N ILE A 16 -7.18 1.08 2.45
CA ILE A 16 -6.65 1.49 1.15
C ILE A 16 -6.91 0.43 0.07
N PHE A 17 -6.73 -0.87 0.36
CA PHE A 17 -7.06 -1.93 -0.62
C PHE A 17 -8.55 -1.96 -0.96
N THR A 18 -9.43 -1.67 0.01
CA THR A 18 -10.87 -1.53 -0.24
C THR A 18 -11.16 -0.33 -1.14
N ALA A 19 -10.53 0.82 -0.87
CA ALA A 19 -10.67 2.01 -1.68
C ALA A 19 -10.14 1.81 -3.12
N LEU A 20 -9.05 1.07 -3.29
CA LEU A 20 -8.55 0.66 -4.61
C LEU A 20 -9.61 -0.17 -5.37
N PHE A 21 -10.26 -1.12 -4.72
CA PHE A 21 -11.35 -1.89 -5.34
C PHE A 21 -12.48 -0.98 -5.82
N ASP A 22 -12.95 -0.10 -4.93
CA ASP A 22 -14.05 0.80 -5.24
C ASP A 22 -13.67 1.82 -6.33
N ALA A 23 -12.41 2.28 -6.36
CA ALA A 23 -11.89 3.10 -7.43
C ALA A 23 -11.99 2.41 -8.80
N PHE A 24 -11.64 1.13 -8.91
CA PHE A 24 -11.80 0.37 -10.15
C PHE A 24 -13.27 0.14 -10.54
N VAL A 25 -14.16 -0.03 -9.58
CA VAL A 25 -15.60 -0.10 -9.84
C VAL A 25 -16.14 1.24 -10.35
N CYS A 26 -15.73 2.35 -9.74
CA CYS A 26 -16.09 3.69 -10.20
C CYS A 26 -15.58 3.95 -11.63
N LYS A 27 -14.34 3.57 -11.92
CA LYS A 27 -13.75 3.68 -13.25
C LYS A 27 -14.60 3.01 -14.33
N ASN A 28 -15.02 1.78 -14.08
CA ASN A 28 -15.77 1.02 -15.06
C ASN A 28 -17.13 1.68 -15.38
N LYS A 29 -17.64 2.52 -14.48
CA LYS A 29 -18.87 3.30 -14.66
C LYS A 29 -18.64 4.67 -15.31
N MET A 30 -17.43 5.22 -15.25
CA MET A 30 -17.07 6.52 -15.79
C MET A 30 -16.36 6.35 -17.13
N LYS A 31 -16.83 7.04 -18.17
CA LYS A 31 -16.25 7.02 -19.52
C LYS A 31 -15.07 8.01 -19.71
N ALA A 32 -14.60 8.66 -18.64
CA ALA A 32 -13.57 9.71 -18.69
C ALA A 32 -12.14 9.17 -18.46
N PRO A 33 -11.08 9.87 -18.92
CA PRO A 33 -9.70 9.51 -18.63
C PRO A 33 -9.45 9.56 -17.12
N TYR A 34 -9.09 8.44 -16.58
CA TYR A 34 -9.25 7.99 -15.21
C TYR A 34 -8.30 8.62 -14.18
N THR A 35 -7.09 8.97 -14.59
CA THR A 35 -5.98 9.26 -13.67
C THR A 35 -6.05 10.62 -12.99
N ASP A 36 -6.87 11.52 -13.53
CA ASP A 36 -6.94 12.91 -13.03
C ASP A 36 -8.23 13.18 -12.25
N SER A 37 -9.13 12.19 -12.16
CA SER A 37 -10.47 12.39 -11.58
C SER A 37 -10.71 11.65 -10.28
N ILE A 38 -9.91 10.64 -9.93
CA ILE A 38 -10.10 9.85 -8.69
C ILE A 38 -8.82 9.84 -7.89
N SER A 39 -8.93 10.19 -6.61
CA SER A 39 -7.86 10.10 -5.62
C SER A 39 -8.30 9.29 -4.40
N ILE A 40 -7.34 8.75 -3.66
CA ILE A 40 -7.56 8.02 -2.41
C ILE A 40 -6.93 8.80 -1.28
N ALA A 41 -7.72 9.17 -0.28
CA ALA A 41 -7.29 9.80 0.95
C ALA A 41 -7.45 8.83 2.12
N ALA A 42 -6.35 8.46 2.77
CA ALA A 42 -6.35 7.60 3.95
C ALA A 42 -6.34 8.42 5.22
N GLY A 43 -7.25 8.09 6.15
CA GLY A 43 -7.40 8.79 7.43
C GLY A 43 -8.25 10.05 7.37
N GLU A 44 -8.26 10.76 8.50
CA GLU A 44 -8.92 12.06 8.61
C GLU A 44 -8.08 13.14 7.93
N GLY A 45 -8.71 14.04 7.24
CA GLY A 45 -8.05 15.15 6.55
C GLY A 45 -9.03 16.25 6.18
N GLU A 46 -8.50 17.38 5.73
CA GLU A 46 -9.34 18.50 5.28
C GLU A 46 -10.19 18.10 4.06
N MET A 47 -11.42 18.61 4.03
CA MET A 47 -12.30 18.42 2.87
C MET A 47 -11.68 19.06 1.64
N THR A 48 -11.64 18.31 0.55
CA THR A 48 -11.15 18.83 -0.72
C THR A 48 -12.24 19.69 -1.38
N LEU A 49 -11.97 20.98 -1.51
CA LEU A 49 -12.89 21.90 -2.20
C LEU A 49 -13.13 21.44 -3.64
N PHE A 50 -14.38 21.46 -4.07
CA PHE A 50 -14.82 21.11 -5.44
C PHE A 50 -14.65 19.63 -5.82
N ALA A 51 -14.39 18.73 -4.87
CA ALA A 51 -14.39 17.29 -5.06
C ALA A 51 -15.61 16.64 -4.41
N ARG A 52 -16.09 15.56 -5.01
CA ARG A 52 -17.07 14.67 -4.36
C ARG A 52 -16.34 13.68 -3.50
N GLU A 53 -16.52 13.78 -2.18
CA GLU A 53 -15.99 12.80 -1.25
C GLU A 53 -16.95 11.62 -1.11
N ILE A 54 -16.40 10.40 -1.13
CA ILE A 54 -17.12 9.15 -0.91
C ILE A 54 -16.38 8.42 0.22
N GLU A 55 -17.07 8.18 1.32
CA GLU A 55 -16.54 7.39 2.42
C GLU A 55 -16.56 5.90 2.06
N VAL A 56 -15.42 5.25 2.22
CA VAL A 56 -15.21 3.83 1.92
C VAL A 56 -15.09 3.06 3.23
N GLN A 57 -16.01 2.15 3.47
CA GLN A 57 -15.99 1.24 4.61
C GLN A 57 -15.10 0.04 4.30
N THR A 58 -14.19 -0.31 5.21
CA THR A 58 -13.28 -1.45 5.07
C THR A 58 -14.04 -2.76 4.89
N ASP A 59 -13.72 -3.52 3.84
CA ASP A 59 -14.38 -4.77 3.45
C ASP A 59 -13.34 -5.85 3.11
N ALA A 60 -13.26 -6.87 3.94
CA ALA A 60 -12.30 -7.97 3.79
C ALA A 60 -12.43 -8.73 2.45
N GLN A 61 -13.64 -8.85 1.90
CA GLN A 61 -13.83 -9.53 0.60
C GLN A 61 -13.25 -8.68 -0.55
N LYS A 62 -13.42 -7.36 -0.50
CA LYS A 62 -12.82 -6.45 -1.47
C LYS A 62 -11.31 -6.47 -1.38
N VAL A 63 -10.75 -6.48 -0.16
CA VAL A 63 -9.30 -6.62 0.08
C VAL A 63 -8.77 -7.89 -0.58
N GLN A 64 -9.36 -9.04 -0.28
CA GLN A 64 -8.94 -10.32 -0.87
C GLN A 64 -8.98 -10.30 -2.40
N LYS A 65 -10.05 -9.77 -3.00
CA LYS A 65 -10.19 -9.66 -4.46
C LYS A 65 -9.12 -8.76 -5.07
N THR A 66 -8.80 -7.64 -4.40
CA THR A 66 -7.77 -6.70 -4.86
C THR A 66 -6.39 -7.34 -4.83
N VAL A 67 -6.02 -7.93 -3.69
CA VAL A 67 -4.74 -8.63 -3.50
C VAL A 67 -4.60 -9.77 -4.50
N TYR A 68 -5.62 -10.63 -4.61
CA TYR A 68 -5.62 -11.73 -5.58
C TYR A 68 -5.45 -11.24 -7.02
N SER A 69 -6.14 -10.15 -7.39
CA SER A 69 -6.04 -9.59 -8.75
C SER A 69 -4.64 -9.05 -9.05
N ILE A 70 -4.00 -8.41 -8.08
CA ILE A 70 -2.63 -7.91 -8.22
C ILE A 70 -1.66 -9.09 -8.38
N GLN A 71 -1.70 -10.04 -7.46
CA GLN A 71 -0.78 -11.18 -7.44
C GLN A 71 -0.93 -12.07 -8.68
N SER A 72 -2.16 -12.37 -9.09
CA SER A 72 -2.42 -13.26 -10.23
C SER A 72 -2.06 -12.63 -11.57
N ARG A 73 -2.28 -11.32 -11.74
CA ARG A 73 -2.07 -10.63 -13.03
C ARG A 73 -0.69 -9.98 -13.15
N LEU A 74 -0.17 -9.40 -12.07
CA LEU A 74 1.09 -8.66 -12.06
C LEU A 74 2.23 -9.41 -11.38
N GLY A 75 1.91 -10.39 -10.53
CA GLY A 75 2.87 -11.22 -9.82
C GLY A 75 3.22 -10.70 -8.43
N TYR A 76 3.83 -11.58 -7.63
CA TYR A 76 4.19 -11.30 -6.25
C TYR A 76 5.20 -10.14 -6.09
N PRO A 77 6.26 -10.01 -6.93
CA PRO A 77 7.20 -8.91 -6.79
C PRO A 77 6.57 -7.52 -6.93
N VAL A 78 5.56 -7.38 -7.82
CA VAL A 78 4.81 -6.14 -7.94
C VAL A 78 3.95 -5.90 -6.71
N TYR A 79 3.26 -6.93 -6.23
CA TYR A 79 2.47 -6.85 -5.00
C TYR A 79 3.32 -6.40 -3.80
N ASP A 80 4.49 -7.00 -3.63
CA ASP A 80 5.43 -6.67 -2.57
C ASP A 80 5.89 -5.20 -2.64
N THR A 81 6.24 -4.72 -3.83
CA THR A 81 6.57 -3.31 -4.05
C THR A 81 5.43 -2.37 -3.66
N LEU A 82 4.19 -2.72 -4.03
CA LEU A 82 3.00 -1.93 -3.68
C LEU A 82 2.71 -1.97 -2.19
N LEU A 83 2.86 -3.13 -1.55
CA LEU A 83 2.70 -3.29 -0.11
C LEU A 83 3.67 -2.38 0.65
N HIS A 84 4.96 -2.39 0.28
CA HIS A 84 5.95 -1.49 0.84
C HIS A 84 5.54 -0.02 0.65
N ALA A 85 5.14 0.38 -0.57
CA ALA A 85 4.72 1.75 -0.83
C ALA A 85 3.52 2.18 0.04
N LEU A 86 2.54 1.28 0.26
CA LEU A 86 1.37 1.54 1.10
C LEU A 86 1.70 1.61 2.59
N CYS A 87 2.77 0.98 3.05
CA CYS A 87 3.26 1.09 4.42
C CYS A 87 3.91 2.44 4.73
N HIS A 88 4.23 3.27 3.73
CA HIS A 88 4.74 4.62 3.92
C HIS A 88 3.65 5.55 4.49
N PHE A 89 4.04 6.59 5.23
CA PHE A 89 3.12 7.56 5.84
C PHE A 89 2.67 8.71 4.90
N ALA A 90 3.14 8.74 3.64
CA ALA A 90 2.77 9.79 2.69
C ALA A 90 1.26 9.77 2.37
N GLU A 91 0.64 10.94 2.36
CA GLU A 91 -0.80 11.08 2.12
C GLU A 91 -1.21 10.64 0.71
N ASP A 92 -0.32 10.82 -0.26
CA ASP A 92 -0.54 10.48 -1.67
C ASP A 92 -0.32 9.00 -2.03
N ARG A 93 0.08 8.15 -1.06
CA ARG A 93 0.43 6.73 -1.30
C ARG A 93 -0.68 5.93 -1.97
N GLY A 94 -1.93 6.12 -1.52
CA GLY A 94 -3.10 5.44 -2.09
C GLY A 94 -3.34 5.86 -3.54
N THR A 95 -3.28 7.15 -3.82
CA THR A 95 -3.43 7.71 -5.18
C THR A 95 -2.28 7.29 -6.10
N ALA A 96 -1.05 7.28 -5.60
CA ALA A 96 0.11 6.82 -6.36
C ALA A 96 -0.03 5.35 -6.77
N VAL A 97 -0.42 4.49 -5.83
CA VAL A 97 -0.66 3.06 -6.10
C VAL A 97 -1.83 2.86 -7.06
N LEU A 98 -2.91 3.64 -6.92
CA LEU A 98 -4.03 3.61 -7.87
C LEU A 98 -3.58 3.94 -9.30
N GLY A 99 -2.86 5.04 -9.47
CA GLY A 99 -2.33 5.45 -10.77
C GLY A 99 -1.39 4.41 -11.37
N TYR A 100 -0.52 3.81 -10.57
CA TYR A 100 0.34 2.70 -10.97
C TYR A 100 -0.47 1.50 -11.45
N LEU A 101 -1.44 1.03 -10.65
CA LEU A 101 -2.25 -0.15 -10.99
C LEU A 101 -3.08 0.04 -12.25
N VAL A 102 -3.62 1.22 -12.49
CA VAL A 102 -4.36 1.53 -13.73
C VAL A 102 -3.49 1.30 -14.95
N ARG A 103 -2.25 1.73 -14.92
CA ARG A 103 -1.28 1.57 -16.00
C ARG A 103 -0.78 0.13 -16.09
N ALA A 104 -0.45 -0.47 -14.96
CA ALA A 104 0.04 -1.85 -14.90
C ALA A 104 -0.98 -2.84 -15.46
N PHE A 105 -2.27 -2.67 -15.16
CA PHE A 105 -3.31 -3.53 -15.73
C PHE A 105 -3.57 -3.29 -17.23
N ALA A 106 -3.25 -2.10 -17.75
CA ALA A 106 -3.36 -1.81 -19.16
C ALA A 106 -2.15 -2.28 -19.99
N GLN A 107 -0.93 -2.16 -19.43
CA GLN A 107 0.33 -2.40 -20.15
C GLN A 107 1.02 -3.71 -19.76
N GLY A 108 0.59 -4.35 -18.65
CA GLY A 108 1.23 -5.55 -18.11
C GLY A 108 2.42 -5.25 -17.19
N ARG A 109 3.24 -6.30 -16.91
CA ARG A 109 4.30 -6.27 -15.88
C ARG A 109 5.46 -5.30 -16.14
N GLY A 110 5.64 -4.82 -17.35
CA GLY A 110 6.77 -3.96 -17.75
C GLY A 110 6.72 -2.52 -17.24
N ILE A 111 5.70 -2.12 -16.50
CA ILE A 111 5.58 -0.74 -16.01
C ILE A 111 6.60 -0.38 -14.92
N SER A 112 7.06 -1.37 -14.15
CA SER A 112 8.09 -1.17 -13.12
C SER A 112 9.42 -0.63 -13.72
N ASP A 113 9.68 -0.92 -14.99
CA ASP A 113 10.88 -0.47 -15.70
C ASP A 113 10.69 0.91 -16.36
N GLN A 114 9.46 1.43 -16.37
CA GLN A 114 9.12 2.73 -16.96
C GLN A 114 9.19 3.85 -15.91
N LEU A 115 10.40 4.19 -15.45
CA LEU A 115 10.64 5.29 -14.52
C LEU A 115 10.25 6.67 -15.08
N ALA A 116 9.88 6.77 -16.33
CA ALA A 116 9.31 7.98 -16.94
C ALA A 116 7.84 8.22 -16.52
N ASP A 117 7.14 7.18 -16.02
CA ASP A 117 5.78 7.33 -15.51
C ASP A 117 5.80 7.89 -14.07
N PRO A 118 5.12 9.02 -13.79
CA PRO A 118 5.18 9.67 -12.49
C PRO A 118 4.64 8.80 -11.34
N PHE A 119 3.64 7.94 -11.61
CA PHE A 119 3.10 7.06 -10.59
C PHE A 119 4.02 5.87 -10.32
N ALA A 120 4.65 5.31 -11.37
CA ALA A 120 5.65 4.26 -11.20
C ALA A 120 6.85 4.78 -10.41
N LEU A 121 7.37 5.96 -10.78
CA LEU A 121 8.45 6.61 -10.05
C LEU A 121 8.08 6.85 -8.58
N ARG A 122 6.87 7.36 -8.31
CA ARG A 122 6.42 7.66 -6.95
C ARG A 122 6.29 6.39 -6.10
N VAL A 123 5.67 5.34 -6.63
CA VAL A 123 5.56 4.04 -5.96
C VAL A 123 6.93 3.47 -5.62
N MET A 124 7.86 3.48 -6.57
CA MET A 124 9.23 2.98 -6.36
C MET A 124 9.99 3.80 -5.31
N GLU A 125 9.79 5.13 -5.29
CA GLU A 125 10.38 6.00 -4.27
C GLU A 125 9.87 5.66 -2.86
N LEU A 126 8.55 5.52 -2.69
CA LEU A 126 7.92 5.17 -1.42
C LEU A 126 8.37 3.79 -0.95
N SER A 127 8.31 2.79 -1.83
CA SER A 127 8.73 1.42 -1.54
C SER A 127 10.20 1.36 -1.08
N ARG A 128 11.09 2.04 -1.78
CA ARG A 128 12.53 2.09 -1.41
C ARG A 128 12.76 2.74 -0.04
N LYS A 129 12.03 3.81 0.28
CA LYS A 129 12.15 4.47 1.60
C LYS A 129 11.73 3.52 2.73
N VAL A 130 10.63 2.79 2.54
CA VAL A 130 10.15 1.80 3.50
C VAL A 130 11.13 0.64 3.63
N GLY A 131 11.62 0.08 2.51
CA GLY A 131 12.63 -0.99 2.53
C GLY A 131 13.90 -0.57 3.28
N ASN A 132 14.42 0.62 3.05
CA ASN A 132 15.58 1.13 3.76
C ASN A 132 15.34 1.31 5.28
N GLU A 133 14.12 1.67 5.68
CA GLU A 133 13.75 1.76 7.10
C GLU A 133 13.62 0.37 7.72
N LEU A 134 13.02 -0.58 7.00
CA LEU A 134 12.89 -1.97 7.43
C LEU A 134 14.25 -2.62 7.66
N ASP A 135 15.18 -2.47 6.72
CA ASP A 135 16.55 -3.01 6.83
C ASP A 135 17.26 -2.47 8.07
N LYS A 136 17.12 -1.18 8.35
CA LYS A 136 17.69 -0.57 9.57
C LYS A 136 17.04 -1.15 10.83
N LEU A 137 15.72 -1.27 10.86
CA LEU A 137 15.02 -1.82 12.02
C LEU A 137 15.44 -3.26 12.28
N LEU A 138 15.47 -4.12 11.27
CA LEU A 138 15.91 -5.51 11.39
C LEU A 138 17.37 -5.63 11.87
N GLY A 139 18.24 -4.72 11.39
CA GLY A 139 19.64 -4.68 11.81
C GLY A 139 19.86 -4.24 13.27
N PHE A 140 18.95 -3.46 13.84
CA PHE A 140 19.09 -2.86 15.16
C PHE A 140 18.10 -3.39 16.20
N VAL A 141 17.13 -4.23 15.83
CA VAL A 141 16.18 -4.80 16.77
C VAL A 141 16.92 -5.63 17.84
N ARG A 142 16.54 -5.43 19.09
CA ARG A 142 17.06 -6.21 20.25
C ARG A 142 15.87 -6.68 21.05
N PHE A 143 15.81 -7.98 21.25
CA PHE A 143 14.81 -8.61 22.08
C PHE A 143 15.30 -8.72 23.52
N GLN A 144 14.42 -8.43 24.45
CA GLN A 144 14.57 -8.67 25.87
C GLN A 144 13.78 -9.95 26.23
N ASP A 145 14.46 -10.91 26.83
CA ASP A 145 13.81 -12.11 27.33
C ASP A 145 13.19 -11.81 28.71
N LEU A 146 11.87 -11.95 28.80
CA LEU A 146 11.10 -11.82 30.04
C LEU A 146 10.66 -13.19 30.59
N GLY A 147 11.32 -14.27 30.18
CA GLY A 147 11.14 -15.65 30.65
C GLY A 147 10.21 -16.47 29.75
N SER A 148 9.00 -16.01 29.45
CA SER A 148 8.05 -16.72 28.58
C SER A 148 7.75 -15.96 27.26
N ILE A 149 8.23 -14.73 27.15
CA ILE A 149 8.01 -13.86 25.98
C ILE A 149 9.27 -13.07 25.66
N LEU A 150 9.50 -12.82 24.38
CA LEU A 150 10.52 -11.90 23.89
C LEU A 150 9.86 -10.55 23.54
N VAL A 151 10.42 -9.48 24.06
CA VAL A 151 9.90 -8.13 23.85
C VAL A 151 10.93 -7.26 23.16
N ALA A 152 10.55 -6.58 22.09
CA ALA A 152 11.36 -5.53 21.46
C ALA A 152 10.57 -4.24 21.38
N GLN A 153 11.20 -3.12 21.67
CA GLN A 153 10.61 -1.78 21.50
C GLN A 153 11.14 -1.15 20.22
N LEU A 154 10.24 -0.79 19.32
CA LEU A 154 10.55 -0.14 18.05
C LEU A 154 9.74 1.14 17.90
N ALA A 155 10.30 2.14 17.22
CA ALA A 155 9.64 3.41 16.92
C ALA A 155 9.80 3.78 15.44
N PRO A 156 9.26 2.97 14.51
CA PRO A 156 9.33 3.26 13.09
C PRO A 156 8.46 4.46 12.71
N LYS A 157 8.81 5.13 11.60
CA LYS A 157 7.99 6.19 11.00
C LYS A 157 6.89 5.61 10.10
N CYS A 158 7.24 4.53 9.38
CA CYS A 158 6.33 3.82 8.50
C CYS A 158 5.63 2.67 9.22
N ASN A 159 4.53 2.16 8.67
CA ASN A 159 3.84 0.99 9.21
C ASN A 159 4.65 -0.28 8.92
N MET A 160 5.52 -0.67 9.85
CA MET A 160 6.43 -1.80 9.68
C MET A 160 5.85 -3.15 10.09
N VAL A 161 4.78 -3.16 10.88
CA VAL A 161 4.22 -4.42 11.44
C VAL A 161 3.90 -5.45 10.36
N PRO A 162 3.20 -5.10 9.26
CA PRO A 162 2.88 -6.07 8.20
C PRO A 162 4.12 -6.66 7.50
N LEU A 163 5.22 -5.89 7.45
CA LEU A 163 6.45 -6.29 6.76
C LEU A 163 7.40 -7.07 7.66
N MET A 164 7.33 -6.86 8.97
CA MET A 164 8.21 -7.53 9.94
C MET A 164 7.70 -8.91 10.36
N MET A 165 6.40 -9.16 10.27
CA MET A 165 5.81 -10.41 10.77
C MET A 165 6.48 -11.65 10.16
N ASP A 166 6.63 -11.70 8.85
CA ASP A 166 7.24 -12.84 8.16
C ASP A 166 8.72 -12.99 8.53
N CYS A 167 9.46 -11.87 8.67
CA CYS A 167 10.87 -11.89 9.04
C CYS A 167 11.09 -12.33 10.48
N LEU A 168 10.24 -11.91 11.42
CA LEU A 168 10.38 -12.23 12.85
C LEU A 168 9.94 -13.66 13.17
N LEU A 169 8.92 -14.19 12.50
CA LEU A 169 8.50 -15.58 12.66
C LEU A 169 9.58 -16.54 12.19
N TYR A 170 10.23 -16.25 11.07
CA TYR A 170 11.30 -17.10 10.54
C TYR A 170 12.56 -17.11 11.43
N THR A 171 12.90 -15.99 12.08
CA THR A 171 14.06 -15.92 12.98
C THR A 171 13.82 -16.58 14.32
N SER A 172 12.57 -16.70 14.81
CA SER A 172 12.25 -17.39 16.05
C SER A 172 12.37 -18.90 15.91
N ASP A 173 11.98 -19.47 14.76
CA ASP A 173 12.10 -20.92 14.51
C ASP A 173 13.57 -21.38 14.39
N ALA A 174 14.47 -20.48 13.94
CA ALA A 174 15.90 -20.79 13.86
C ALA A 174 16.63 -20.73 15.23
N ALA A 175 16.03 -20.13 16.24
CA ALA A 175 16.59 -20.06 17.59
C ALA A 175 16.30 -21.32 18.45
N ASP A 176 15.28 -22.09 18.08
CA ASP A 176 14.91 -23.31 18.80
C ASP A 176 15.76 -24.56 18.37
N ASP A 177 16.59 -24.42 17.32
CA ASP A 177 17.48 -25.49 16.81
C ASP A 177 18.94 -25.41 17.34
N LEU A 178 19.22 -24.59 18.35
CA LEU A 178 20.51 -24.49 19.04
C LEU A 178 20.39 -24.87 20.54
#